data_72af31eff505d14b1854eb9d2cc5ecfb
#
_entry.id   72af31eff505d14b1854eb9d2cc5ecfb
#
_cell.length_a   1.000
_cell.length_b   1.000
_cell.length_c   1.000
_cell.angle_alpha   90.00
_cell.angle_beta   90.00
_cell.angle_gamma   90.00
#
_symmetry.space_group_name_H-M   'P 1'
#
loop_
_entity.id
_entity.type
_entity.pdbx_description
1 polymer ?
#
loop_
_entity_poly.entity_id
_entity_poly.type
_entity_poly.pdbx_seq_one_letter_code
_entity_poly.pdbx_strand_id
1 'polypeptide(L)'
;ERALPGEVKKHLEDGYASELANVGRKFARFAQGVEGVPAIDLSEGPGLHNRLGDNWRPLLAIAELAGGDWPGLALKAAKAAANAAADELGVLTHLLTDIREAFGTKEKLPSAELVDSLLGMEEGPYQELNRGRQINQNWLAKSLKGVVTGKTGTIRIGNKTPKGYQRTQFEEAWQRYLPEAPKNPGSCTDSSAKRF
;
A
#
# COMPACT_ATOMS: atom_id res chain seq x y z
N GLU A 1 6.05 16.77 -11.21
CA GLU A 1 6.89 17.78 -10.49
C GLU A 1 6.32 19.17 -10.74
N ARG A 2 6.29 20.03 -9.71
CA ARG A 2 5.95 21.45 -9.87
C ARG A 2 7.14 22.17 -10.48
N ALA A 3 6.86 23.12 -11.40
CA ALA A 3 7.89 24.00 -11.93
C ALA A 3 8.56 24.81 -10.82
N LEU A 4 9.86 25.02 -10.92
CA LEU A 4 10.59 25.92 -10.03
C LEU A 4 10.17 27.38 -10.30
N PRO A 5 10.32 28.29 -9.33
CA PRO A 5 10.07 29.72 -9.56
C PRO A 5 10.91 30.23 -10.74
N GLY A 6 10.24 30.72 -11.79
CA GLY A 6 10.89 31.19 -13.04
C GLY A 6 11.03 30.13 -14.15
N GLU A 7 10.71 28.86 -13.88
CA GLU A 7 10.68 27.82 -14.89
C GLU A 7 9.34 27.80 -15.62
N VAL A 8 9.35 28.04 -16.93
CA VAL A 8 8.17 27.92 -17.80
C VAL A 8 8.12 26.50 -18.35
N LYS A 9 7.19 25.67 -17.85
CA LYS A 9 6.90 24.37 -18.45
C LYS A 9 6.12 24.57 -19.74
N LYS A 10 6.71 24.17 -20.87
CA LYS A 10 6.01 24.15 -22.15
C LYS A 10 4.87 23.12 -22.12
N HIS A 11 3.69 23.53 -22.59
CA HIS A 11 2.59 22.60 -22.82
C HIS A 11 2.95 21.58 -23.91
N LEU A 12 2.46 20.36 -23.81
CA LEU A 12 2.70 19.30 -24.81
C LEU A 12 2.23 19.69 -26.23
N GLU A 13 1.30 20.65 -26.31
CA GLU A 13 0.74 21.15 -27.58
C GLU A 13 1.64 22.16 -28.30
N ASP A 14 2.62 22.74 -27.59
CA ASP A 14 3.47 23.80 -28.14
C ASP A 14 4.70 23.24 -28.88
N GLY A 15 4.51 22.81 -30.12
CA GLY A 15 5.62 22.52 -31.04
C GLY A 15 6.22 21.12 -30.99
N TYR A 16 5.74 20.23 -30.11
CA TYR A 16 6.27 18.86 -29.99
C TYR A 16 5.66 17.86 -31.00
N ALA A 17 4.65 18.21 -31.75
CA ALA A 17 3.94 17.29 -32.64
C ALA A 17 4.88 16.59 -33.65
N SER A 18 5.85 17.33 -34.21
CA SER A 18 6.84 16.77 -35.17
C SER A 18 7.84 15.83 -34.48
N GLU A 19 8.29 16.19 -33.27
CA GLU A 19 9.22 15.37 -32.47
C GLU A 19 8.53 14.10 -32.02
N LEU A 20 7.31 14.20 -31.49
CA LEU A 20 6.51 13.04 -31.08
C LEU A 20 6.17 12.11 -32.24
N ALA A 21 5.85 12.67 -33.43
CA ALA A 21 5.64 11.88 -34.64
C ALA A 21 6.93 11.17 -35.08
N ASN A 22 8.10 11.78 -34.92
CA ASN A 22 9.38 11.15 -35.19
C ASN A 22 9.68 10.00 -34.22
N VAL A 23 9.45 10.22 -32.92
CA VAL A 23 9.58 9.18 -31.89
C VAL A 23 8.61 8.04 -32.18
N GLY A 24 7.35 8.35 -32.49
CA GLY A 24 6.33 7.34 -32.87
C GLY A 24 6.77 6.47 -34.06
N ARG A 25 7.36 7.09 -35.11
CA ARG A 25 7.90 6.32 -36.26
C ARG A 25 9.06 5.40 -35.85
N LYS A 26 9.93 5.84 -34.96
CA LYS A 26 11.03 4.99 -34.44
C LYS A 26 10.49 3.80 -33.67
N PHE A 27 9.47 4.01 -32.79
CA PHE A 27 8.80 2.92 -32.09
C PHE A 27 8.10 1.93 -33.04
N ALA A 28 7.38 2.46 -34.04
CA ALA A 28 6.73 1.59 -35.03
C ALA A 28 7.74 0.73 -35.78
N ARG A 29 8.87 1.32 -36.19
CA ARG A 29 9.96 0.59 -36.87
C ARG A 29 10.60 -0.46 -35.94
N PHE A 30 10.83 -0.12 -34.67
CA PHE A 30 11.33 -1.08 -33.68
C PHE A 30 10.37 -2.25 -33.51
N ALA A 31 9.06 -1.96 -33.34
CA ALA A 31 8.04 -3.00 -33.16
C ALA A 31 7.92 -3.93 -34.39
N GLN A 32 8.13 -3.43 -35.60
CA GLN A 32 8.13 -4.25 -36.83
C GLN A 32 9.33 -5.21 -36.91
N GLY A 33 10.46 -4.85 -36.27
CA GLY A 33 11.66 -5.70 -36.22
C GLY A 33 11.66 -6.73 -35.07
N VAL A 34 10.64 -6.70 -34.22
CA VAL A 34 10.54 -7.65 -33.07
C VAL A 34 9.78 -8.89 -33.53
N GLU A 35 10.45 -10.02 -33.62
CA GLU A 35 9.85 -11.32 -34.02
C GLU A 35 9.00 -11.93 -32.89
N GLY A 36 9.12 -11.46 -31.66
CA GLY A 36 8.34 -11.89 -30.50
C GLY A 36 8.73 -11.18 -29.22
N VAL A 37 7.83 -11.14 -28.26
CA VAL A 37 8.10 -10.56 -26.93
C VAL A 37 8.66 -11.68 -26.05
N PRO A 38 9.85 -11.52 -25.44
CA PRO A 38 10.43 -12.53 -24.57
C PRO A 38 9.54 -12.79 -23.35
N ALA A 39 9.36 -14.07 -23.01
CA ALA A 39 8.68 -14.46 -21.78
C ALA A 39 9.61 -14.15 -20.60
N ILE A 40 9.13 -13.32 -19.67
CA ILE A 40 9.87 -12.99 -18.44
C ILE A 40 9.39 -13.90 -17.33
N ASP A 41 10.30 -14.74 -16.83
CA ASP A 41 10.05 -15.53 -15.64
C ASP A 41 10.31 -14.67 -14.39
N LEU A 42 9.28 -14.53 -13.56
CA LEU A 42 9.32 -13.79 -12.29
C LEU A 42 9.27 -14.74 -11.08
N SER A 43 9.30 -16.05 -11.28
CA SER A 43 9.17 -17.06 -10.22
C SER A 43 10.31 -16.98 -9.18
N GLU A 44 11.51 -16.65 -9.63
CA GLU A 44 12.68 -16.43 -8.78
C GLU A 44 13.04 -14.95 -8.63
N GLY A 45 12.13 -14.07 -8.98
CA GLY A 45 12.35 -12.63 -9.04
C GLY A 45 12.25 -11.92 -7.69
N PRO A 46 12.62 -10.66 -7.66
CA PRO A 46 12.85 -9.85 -6.46
C PRO A 46 11.54 -9.37 -5.79
N GLY A 47 10.68 -10.26 -5.33
CA GLY A 47 9.44 -9.88 -4.65
C GLY A 47 8.35 -9.29 -5.58
N LEU A 48 8.48 -9.49 -6.89
CA LEU A 48 7.50 -9.06 -7.89
C LEU A 48 6.37 -10.09 -8.01
N HIS A 49 5.47 -10.09 -7.03
CA HIS A 49 4.35 -11.02 -7.00
C HIS A 49 3.04 -10.34 -7.43
N ASN A 50 2.09 -11.15 -7.88
CA ASN A 50 0.74 -10.72 -8.20
C ASN A 50 0.73 -9.53 -9.19
N ARG A 51 -0.13 -8.56 -8.94
CA ARG A 51 -0.34 -7.39 -9.80
C ARG A 51 0.92 -6.57 -10.07
N LEU A 52 1.86 -6.52 -9.10
CA LEU A 52 3.11 -5.80 -9.30
C LEU A 52 3.97 -6.50 -10.37
N GLY A 53 4.07 -7.82 -10.31
CA GLY A 53 4.75 -8.62 -11.32
C GLY A 53 4.11 -8.47 -12.71
N ASP A 54 2.78 -8.50 -12.79
CA ASP A 54 2.06 -8.31 -14.04
C ASP A 54 2.31 -6.94 -14.68
N ASN A 55 2.44 -5.89 -13.87
CA ASN A 55 2.77 -4.54 -14.35
C ASN A 55 4.23 -4.43 -14.84
N TRP A 56 5.18 -5.15 -14.20
CA TRP A 56 6.60 -5.08 -14.54
C TRP A 56 6.99 -6.01 -15.67
N ARG A 57 6.28 -7.11 -15.89
CA ARG A 57 6.59 -8.09 -16.93
C ARG A 57 6.76 -7.49 -18.34
N PRO A 58 5.84 -6.64 -18.84
CA PRO A 58 6.02 -6.01 -20.15
C PRO A 58 7.20 -5.02 -20.19
N LEU A 59 7.48 -4.32 -19.11
CA LEU A 59 8.61 -3.39 -19.03
C LEU A 59 9.95 -4.12 -19.07
N LEU A 60 10.07 -5.23 -18.34
CA LEU A 60 11.24 -6.09 -18.36
C LEU A 60 11.43 -6.74 -19.74
N ALA A 61 10.37 -7.18 -20.39
CA ALA A 61 10.43 -7.72 -21.75
C ALA A 61 10.93 -6.70 -22.77
N ILE A 62 10.46 -5.45 -22.66
CA ILE A 62 10.96 -4.35 -23.52
C ILE A 62 12.45 -4.07 -23.23
N ALA A 63 12.85 -4.11 -21.97
CA ALA A 63 14.25 -3.91 -21.58
C ALA A 63 15.17 -5.02 -22.16
N GLU A 64 14.72 -6.28 -22.14
CA GLU A 64 15.43 -7.41 -22.77
C GLU A 64 15.59 -7.20 -24.29
N LEU A 65 14.52 -6.75 -24.97
CA LEU A 65 14.56 -6.44 -26.40
C LEU A 65 15.48 -5.26 -26.73
N ALA A 66 15.57 -4.27 -25.84
CA ALA A 66 16.46 -3.14 -26.01
C ALA A 66 17.94 -3.52 -25.84
N GLY A 67 18.23 -4.52 -25.00
CA GLY A 67 19.58 -5.00 -24.73
C GLY A 67 20.47 -4.03 -23.98
N GLY A 68 21.80 -4.24 -24.05
CA GLY A 68 22.75 -3.39 -23.33
C GLY A 68 22.52 -3.37 -21.82
N ASP A 69 22.52 -2.19 -21.21
CA ASP A 69 22.31 -2.01 -19.76
C ASP A 69 20.84 -2.02 -19.33
N TRP A 70 19.89 -1.97 -20.28
CA TRP A 70 18.46 -1.82 -19.97
C TRP A 70 17.86 -2.95 -19.13
N PRO A 71 18.19 -4.24 -19.34
CA PRO A 71 17.68 -5.32 -18.49
C PRO A 71 18.08 -5.12 -17.02
N GLY A 72 19.34 -4.79 -16.78
CA GLY A 72 19.86 -4.52 -15.42
C GLY A 72 19.21 -3.31 -14.76
N LEU A 73 19.02 -2.21 -15.48
CA LEU A 73 18.37 -1.01 -15.00
C LEU A 73 16.89 -1.25 -14.69
N ALA A 74 16.18 -1.92 -15.58
CA ALA A 74 14.77 -2.26 -15.37
C ALA A 74 14.58 -3.19 -14.16
N LEU A 75 15.43 -4.20 -14.00
CA LEU A 75 15.39 -5.11 -12.85
C LEU A 75 15.67 -4.36 -11.54
N LYS A 76 16.66 -3.44 -11.54
CA LYS A 76 16.95 -2.61 -10.36
C LYS A 76 15.77 -1.72 -9.99
N ALA A 77 15.11 -1.10 -10.97
CA ALA A 77 13.91 -0.29 -10.76
C ALA A 77 12.74 -1.12 -10.23
N ALA A 78 12.54 -2.32 -10.77
CA ALA A 78 11.51 -3.26 -10.32
C ALA A 78 11.73 -3.70 -8.86
N LYS A 79 12.98 -4.00 -8.49
CA LYS A 79 13.37 -4.31 -7.10
C LYS A 79 13.09 -3.15 -6.15
N ALA A 80 13.44 -1.95 -6.53
CA ALA A 80 13.19 -0.75 -5.72
C ALA A 80 11.69 -0.53 -5.51
N ALA A 81 10.87 -0.71 -6.56
CA ALA A 81 9.42 -0.62 -6.46
C ALA A 81 8.81 -1.72 -5.56
N ALA A 82 9.34 -2.94 -5.61
CA ALA A 82 8.90 -4.04 -4.74
C ALA A 82 9.21 -3.76 -3.27
N ASN A 83 10.40 -3.26 -2.97
CA ASN A 83 10.80 -2.90 -1.61
C ASN A 83 9.94 -1.76 -1.05
N ALA A 84 9.70 -0.71 -1.84
CA ALA A 84 8.83 0.39 -1.43
C ALA A 84 7.39 -0.07 -1.13
N ALA A 85 6.85 -0.99 -1.93
CA ALA A 85 5.53 -1.56 -1.69
C ALA A 85 5.50 -2.46 -0.43
N ALA A 86 6.58 -3.18 -0.14
CA ALA A 86 6.72 -3.99 1.08
C ALA A 86 6.81 -3.10 2.33
N ASP A 87 7.56 -2.00 2.25
CA ASP A 87 7.68 -1.03 3.35
C ASP A 87 6.33 -0.37 3.65
N GLU A 88 5.57 0.05 2.62
CA GLU A 88 4.22 0.61 2.79
C GLU A 88 3.27 -0.40 3.44
N LEU A 89 3.34 -1.67 3.02
CA LEU A 89 2.53 -2.74 3.61
C LEU A 89 2.92 -2.98 5.07
N GLY A 90 4.21 -2.93 5.39
CA GLY A 90 4.71 -3.06 6.75
C GLY A 90 4.15 -1.98 7.67
N VAL A 91 4.24 -0.71 7.26
CA VAL A 91 3.67 0.42 8.01
C VAL A 91 2.16 0.27 8.21
N LEU A 92 1.44 -0.17 7.17
CA LEU A 92 -0.01 -0.40 7.27
C LEU A 92 -0.34 -1.53 8.25
N THR A 93 0.42 -2.62 8.21
CA THR A 93 0.23 -3.78 9.12
C THR A 93 0.45 -3.37 10.58
N HIS A 94 1.51 -2.61 10.87
CA HIS A 94 1.74 -2.06 12.19
C HIS A 94 0.60 -1.15 12.64
N LEU A 95 0.19 -0.21 11.79
CA LEU A 95 -0.91 0.70 12.09
C LEU A 95 -2.21 -0.06 12.40
N LEU A 96 -2.55 -1.09 11.63
CA LEU A 96 -3.75 -1.91 11.88
C LEU A 96 -3.65 -2.73 13.16
N THR A 97 -2.46 -3.20 13.53
CA THR A 97 -2.21 -3.89 14.79
C THR A 97 -2.44 -2.97 15.97
N ASP A 98 -1.86 -1.79 15.93
CA ASP A 98 -1.95 -0.79 16.99
C ASP A 98 -3.37 -0.22 17.13
N ILE A 99 -4.07 -0.03 16.01
CA ILE A 99 -5.49 0.32 16.01
C ILE A 99 -6.31 -0.79 16.70
N ARG A 100 -6.02 -2.07 16.43
CA ARG A 100 -6.72 -3.19 17.06
C ARG A 100 -6.49 -3.20 18.58
N GLU A 101 -5.28 -2.88 19.02
CA GLU A 101 -4.93 -2.73 20.42
C GLU A 101 -5.66 -1.54 21.07
N ALA A 102 -5.64 -0.36 20.41
CA ALA A 102 -6.34 0.83 20.88
C ALA A 102 -7.86 0.63 21.02
N PHE A 103 -8.47 -0.17 20.15
CA PHE A 103 -9.88 -0.55 20.29
C PHE A 103 -10.11 -1.47 21.50
N GLY A 104 -9.18 -2.39 21.79
CA GLY A 104 -9.37 -3.40 22.84
C GLY A 104 -10.73 -4.08 22.73
N THR A 105 -11.61 -3.87 23.71
CA THR A 105 -12.99 -4.36 23.73
C THR A 105 -14.04 -3.35 23.28
N LYS A 106 -13.62 -2.12 22.96
CA LYS A 106 -14.51 -1.04 22.55
C LYS A 106 -15.06 -1.28 21.15
N GLU A 107 -16.35 -1.05 20.93
CA GLU A 107 -16.98 -1.14 19.61
C GLU A 107 -16.84 0.15 18.79
N LYS A 108 -16.66 1.29 19.47
CA LYS A 108 -16.60 2.62 18.86
C LYS A 108 -15.48 3.42 19.50
N LEU A 109 -14.72 4.15 18.68
CA LEU A 109 -13.62 4.96 19.15
C LEU A 109 -13.59 6.30 18.41
N PRO A 110 -13.61 7.46 19.13
CA PRO A 110 -13.43 8.77 18.51
C PRO A 110 -12.10 8.88 17.80
N SER A 111 -12.07 9.56 16.65
CA SER A 111 -10.81 9.75 15.90
C SER A 111 -9.74 10.49 16.70
N ALA A 112 -10.13 11.39 17.59
CA ALA A 112 -9.19 12.08 18.48
C ALA A 112 -8.56 11.10 19.46
N GLU A 113 -9.40 10.34 20.19
CA GLU A 113 -8.94 9.33 21.16
C GLU A 113 -8.06 8.25 20.50
N LEU A 114 -8.40 7.85 19.28
CA LEU A 114 -7.59 6.89 18.52
C LEU A 114 -6.21 7.46 18.18
N VAL A 115 -6.13 8.71 17.73
CA VAL A 115 -4.85 9.39 17.45
C VAL A 115 -4.04 9.53 18.73
N ASP A 116 -4.66 9.94 19.84
CA ASP A 116 -3.99 10.10 21.14
C ASP A 116 -3.46 8.75 21.65
N SER A 117 -4.23 7.67 21.47
CA SER A 117 -3.78 6.31 21.81
C SER A 117 -2.56 5.88 20.99
N LEU A 118 -2.57 6.13 19.69
CA LEU A 118 -1.44 5.81 18.81
C LEU A 118 -0.20 6.64 19.15
N LEU A 119 -0.35 7.92 19.45
CA LEU A 119 0.76 8.79 19.88
C LEU A 119 1.35 8.41 21.23
N GLY A 120 0.57 7.75 22.08
CA GLY A 120 1.00 7.24 23.38
C GLY A 120 1.73 5.89 23.33
N MET A 121 1.81 5.23 22.16
CA MET A 121 2.55 3.98 21.99
C MET A 121 4.05 4.27 21.83
N GLU A 122 4.87 3.82 22.78
CA GLU A 122 6.32 4.09 22.81
C GLU A 122 7.07 3.52 21.62
N GLU A 123 6.65 2.36 21.10
CA GLU A 123 7.28 1.68 19.96
C GLU A 123 6.73 2.15 18.59
N GLY A 124 5.73 3.01 18.57
CA GLY A 124 5.06 3.47 17.35
C GLY A 124 5.79 4.63 16.67
N PRO A 125 5.93 4.63 15.34
CA PRO A 125 6.60 5.71 14.60
C PRO A 125 5.73 6.97 14.43
N TYR A 126 4.65 7.10 15.19
CA TYR A 126 3.56 8.07 14.99
C TYR A 126 3.93 9.53 15.24
N GLN A 127 5.08 9.76 15.88
CA GLN A 127 5.59 11.11 16.15
C GLN A 127 6.13 11.79 14.88
N GLU A 128 6.52 11.03 13.85
CA GLU A 128 7.21 11.55 12.66
C GLU A 128 6.56 11.15 11.32
N LEU A 129 5.58 10.23 11.32
CA LEU A 129 4.98 9.68 10.09
C LEU A 129 4.27 10.72 9.21
N ASN A 130 3.88 11.84 9.76
CA ASN A 130 3.22 12.91 9.00
C ASN A 130 4.25 13.93 8.49
N ARG A 131 5.14 13.50 7.59
CA ARG A 131 6.22 14.32 7.01
C ARG A 131 7.14 14.94 8.08
N GLY A 132 7.61 14.13 9.02
CA GLY A 132 8.44 14.56 10.14
C GLY A 132 7.66 15.28 11.24
N ARG A 133 6.33 15.11 11.29
CA ARG A 133 5.44 15.65 12.33
C ARG A 133 4.56 14.53 12.88
N GLN A 134 3.98 14.78 14.03
CA GLN A 134 2.99 13.88 14.63
C GLN A 134 1.80 13.64 13.72
N ILE A 135 1.26 12.42 13.78
CA ILE A 135 0.03 12.08 13.07
C ILE A 135 -1.14 12.92 13.61
N ASN A 136 -2.15 13.07 12.78
CA ASN A 136 -3.40 13.71 13.13
C ASN A 136 -4.59 12.98 12.52
N GLN A 137 -5.81 13.38 12.86
CA GLN A 137 -7.03 12.74 12.37
C GLN A 137 -7.13 12.73 10.84
N ASN A 138 -6.65 13.78 10.16
CA ASN A 138 -6.67 13.85 8.69
C ASN A 138 -5.67 12.87 8.08
N TRP A 139 -4.48 12.75 8.67
CA TRP A 139 -3.48 11.77 8.25
C TRP A 139 -4.04 10.35 8.42
N LEU A 140 -4.61 10.05 9.59
CA LEU A 140 -5.20 8.75 9.87
C LEU A 140 -6.31 8.41 8.88
N ALA A 141 -7.24 9.33 8.62
CA ALA A 141 -8.33 9.13 7.66
C ALA A 141 -7.82 8.89 6.23
N LYS A 142 -6.71 9.54 5.85
CA LYS A 142 -6.07 9.35 4.55
C LYS A 142 -5.37 8.00 4.44
N SER A 143 -4.66 7.59 5.48
CA SER A 143 -3.94 6.30 5.53
C SER A 143 -4.89 5.11 5.53
N LEU A 144 -6.05 5.24 6.15
CA LEU A 144 -7.08 4.21 6.19
C LEU A 144 -8.01 4.19 4.97
N LYS A 145 -7.87 5.17 4.07
CA LYS A 145 -8.72 5.26 2.88
C LYS A 145 -8.49 4.07 1.95
N GLY A 146 -9.55 3.31 1.66
CA GLY A 146 -9.49 2.12 0.81
C GLY A 146 -9.01 0.85 1.52
N VAL A 147 -8.62 0.96 2.78
CA VAL A 147 -8.20 -0.16 3.63
C VAL A 147 -9.36 -0.63 4.50
N VAL A 148 -10.05 0.31 5.14
CA VAL A 148 -11.20 0.01 6.00
C VAL A 148 -12.52 0.23 5.27
N THR A 149 -13.53 -0.50 5.69
CA THR A 149 -14.88 -0.40 5.11
C THR A 149 -15.54 0.91 5.53
N GLY A 150 -15.83 1.77 4.57
CA GLY A 150 -16.49 3.05 4.81
C GLY A 150 -15.50 4.19 5.13
N LYS A 151 -16.06 5.30 5.60
CA LYS A 151 -15.32 6.52 5.96
C LYS A 151 -15.48 6.80 7.44
N THR A 152 -14.60 7.64 7.98
CA THR A 152 -14.79 8.25 9.30
C THR A 152 -16.19 8.88 9.37
N GLY A 153 -16.99 8.44 10.29
CA GLY A 153 -18.39 8.87 10.47
C GLY A 153 -18.62 9.50 11.84
N THR A 154 -19.83 10.02 12.02
CA THR A 154 -20.29 10.45 13.34
C THR A 154 -20.71 9.22 14.14
N ILE A 155 -20.09 9.03 15.31
CA ILE A 155 -20.39 7.92 16.22
C ILE A 155 -21.07 8.47 17.48
N ARG A 156 -22.06 7.76 18.00
CA ARG A 156 -22.71 8.14 19.25
C ARG A 156 -22.06 7.42 20.41
N ILE A 157 -21.56 8.19 21.38
CA ILE A 157 -20.97 7.70 22.65
C ILE A 157 -21.64 8.49 23.77
N GLY A 158 -22.57 7.85 24.48
CA GLY A 158 -23.40 8.51 25.48
C GLY A 158 -24.18 9.68 24.88
N ASN A 159 -23.97 10.88 25.44
CA ASN A 159 -24.61 12.13 24.99
C ASN A 159 -23.78 12.91 23.94
N LYS A 160 -22.62 12.40 23.52
CA LYS A 160 -21.73 13.04 22.53
C LYS A 160 -21.79 12.33 21.18
N THR A 161 -21.60 13.09 20.11
CA THR A 161 -21.58 12.60 18.72
C THR A 161 -20.29 13.00 18.02
N PRO A 162 -19.10 12.53 18.48
CA PRO A 162 -17.82 12.85 17.84
C PRO A 162 -17.69 12.14 16.50
N LYS A 163 -16.74 12.60 15.67
CA LYS A 163 -16.25 11.83 14.53
C LYS A 163 -15.38 10.68 15.04
N GLY A 164 -15.53 9.50 14.44
CA GLY A 164 -14.80 8.33 14.88
C GLY A 164 -14.99 7.14 13.95
N TYR A 165 -14.55 6.00 14.45
CA TYR A 165 -14.61 4.71 13.77
C TYR A 165 -15.38 3.70 14.60
N GLN A 166 -15.96 2.73 13.90
CA GLN A 166 -16.57 1.54 14.51
C GLN A 166 -15.63 0.34 14.27
N ARG A 167 -15.56 -0.56 15.23
CA ARG A 167 -14.72 -1.77 15.16
C ARG A 167 -15.01 -2.58 13.90
N THR A 168 -16.29 -2.71 13.55
CA THR A 168 -16.75 -3.46 12.37
C THR A 168 -16.17 -2.95 11.05
N GLN A 169 -15.74 -1.70 10.98
CA GLN A 169 -15.09 -1.14 9.79
C GLN A 169 -13.70 -1.72 9.55
N PHE A 170 -13.05 -2.25 10.58
CA PHE A 170 -11.69 -2.78 10.54
C PHE A 170 -11.64 -4.31 10.43
N GLU A 171 -12.71 -5.03 10.69
CA GLU A 171 -12.71 -6.50 10.75
C GLU A 171 -12.20 -7.14 9.46
N GLU A 172 -12.66 -6.67 8.31
CA GLU A 172 -12.18 -7.15 7.01
C GLU A 172 -10.69 -6.84 6.80
N ALA A 173 -10.25 -5.64 7.19
CA ALA A 173 -8.86 -5.24 7.08
C ALA A 173 -7.97 -6.08 8.00
N TRP A 174 -8.39 -6.33 9.23
CA TRP A 174 -7.66 -7.19 10.16
C TRP A 174 -7.56 -8.63 9.66
N GLN A 175 -8.63 -9.19 9.12
CA GLN A 175 -8.58 -10.54 8.52
C GLN A 175 -7.65 -10.61 7.31
N ARG A 176 -7.59 -9.55 6.51
CA ARG A 176 -6.80 -9.51 5.28
C ARG A 176 -5.31 -9.26 5.51
N TYR A 177 -4.99 -8.38 6.45
CA TYR A 177 -3.63 -7.86 6.63
C TYR A 177 -2.93 -8.36 7.91
N LEU A 178 -3.68 -8.79 8.92
CA LEU A 178 -3.09 -9.32 10.14
C LEU A 178 -3.18 -10.86 10.14
N PRO A 179 -2.08 -11.57 10.44
CA PRO A 179 -2.14 -13.00 10.64
C PRO A 179 -3.13 -13.32 11.77
N GLU A 180 -3.85 -14.44 11.64
CA GLU A 180 -4.70 -14.93 12.74
C GLU A 180 -3.86 -15.00 14.03
N ALA A 181 -4.34 -14.36 15.08
CA ALA A 181 -3.73 -14.54 16.40
C ALA A 181 -3.68 -16.06 16.69
N PRO A 182 -2.56 -16.60 17.21
CA PRO A 182 -2.47 -18.03 17.51
C PRO A 182 -3.66 -18.36 18.39
N LYS A 183 -4.52 -19.26 17.91
CA LYS A 183 -5.63 -19.79 18.69
C LYS A 183 -5.03 -20.38 19.94
N ASN A 184 -5.36 -19.82 21.10
CA ASN A 184 -4.91 -20.29 22.40
C ASN A 184 -5.27 -21.80 22.49
N PRO A 185 -4.31 -22.72 22.66
CA PRO A 185 -4.61 -24.15 22.74
C PRO A 185 -5.16 -24.55 24.11
N GLY A 186 -6.14 -23.80 24.64
CA GLY A 186 -6.65 -23.88 26.00
C GLY A 186 -8.16 -23.99 26.14
N SER A 187 -8.85 -24.68 25.22
CA SER A 187 -10.23 -25.14 25.50
C SER A 187 -10.46 -26.53 24.92
N CYS A 188 -9.65 -27.50 25.36
CA CYS A 188 -10.10 -28.89 25.39
C CYS A 188 -11.11 -29.00 26.53
N THR A 189 -12.36 -28.79 26.25
CA THR A 189 -13.44 -29.31 27.08
C THR A 189 -13.41 -30.83 26.95
N ASP A 190 -12.79 -31.44 27.94
CA ASP A 190 -12.84 -32.86 28.20
C ASP A 190 -14.30 -33.27 28.48
N SER A 191 -14.98 -33.74 27.43
CA SER A 191 -16.31 -34.35 27.51
C SER A 191 -16.20 -35.83 27.19
N SER A 192 -15.56 -36.59 28.09
CA SER A 192 -15.64 -38.03 28.08
C SER A 192 -15.31 -38.63 29.43
N ALA A 193 -16.21 -38.43 30.37
CA ALA A 193 -16.26 -39.32 31.54
C ALA A 193 -17.73 -39.58 31.83
N LYS A 194 -18.29 -40.63 31.24
CA LYS A 194 -19.28 -41.52 31.86
C LYS A 194 -19.63 -42.61 30.87
N ARG A 195 -19.12 -43.82 31.16
CA ARG A 195 -19.96 -45.01 31.32
C ARG A 195 -19.09 -46.22 31.70
N PHE A 196 -19.49 -46.76 32.82
CA PHE A 196 -19.19 -48.04 33.50
C PHE A 196 -17.91 -48.12 34.30
#